data_83ea5bfb2fd02f03064616c116e684bb
#
_entry.id   83ea5bfb2fd02f03064616c116e684bb
#
_cell.length_a   1.000
_cell.length_b   1.000
_cell.length_c   1.000
_cell.angle_alpha   90.00
_cell.angle_beta   90.00
_cell.angle_gamma   90.00
#
_symmetry.space_group_name_H-M   'P 1'
#
loop_
_entity.id
_entity.type
_entity.pdbx_description
1 polymer ?
#
loop_
_entity_poly.entity_id
_entity_poly.type
_entity_poly.pdbx_seq_one_letter_code
_entity_poly.pdbx_strand_id
1 'polypeptide(L)'
;MNHHKYDLKSLLIATLSWEVIFWLLFFSVYFYMSDQVEAFQFETPEYLYFLFIIPVLLAGYFALLRWKNMRLTALADNRLLQYLTAPVSTLKSFFKFFLFRNGIAFIILALANPQYGRGKNKAVNEGIEIMVCIDISNSMRALDLDGKKDRLEVAKMSVERMLNEMHGDKVGVIVFAGDAFIQVPLTDDYRAAKMFLSTVRPEMMTNQGTDIGLAIDKAMRSFDMENGVNKAIIVISDGEDHDGGATDAAKMAYENGVIVSTVGMGGTEPTPFPDFVNGRVQGLKKDADGKTVFTQLNEKMLKNVASEGGGVYTRADQTYVNLEEVLASVREIEKNEMSSLLYTDFEDQYQWFLAIGLILLCIEFFLTEKRSGIVHRLQEYDG
;
A
#
# COMPACT_ATOMS: atom_id res chain seq x y z
N MET A 1 -62.67 6.39 -21.74
CA MET A 1 -61.65 5.52 -21.12
C MET A 1 -62.06 5.23 -19.68
N ASN A 2 -62.07 3.95 -19.24
CA ASN A 2 -62.43 3.58 -17.85
C ASN A 2 -61.35 3.99 -16.88
N HIS A 3 -61.44 5.19 -16.32
CA HIS A 3 -60.44 5.75 -15.38
C HIS A 3 -60.35 5.00 -14.01
N HIS A 4 -61.13 3.96 -13.80
CA HIS A 4 -61.17 3.17 -12.58
C HIS A 4 -60.42 1.82 -12.69
N LYS A 5 -59.83 1.52 -13.88
CA LYS A 5 -59.00 0.34 -14.15
C LYS A 5 -57.60 0.78 -14.62
N TYR A 6 -56.63 -0.04 -14.32
CA TYR A 6 -55.27 0.19 -14.83
C TYR A 6 -55.20 -0.11 -16.33
N ASP A 7 -54.64 0.83 -17.12
CA ASP A 7 -54.38 0.60 -18.52
C ASP A 7 -53.07 -0.24 -18.68
N LEU A 8 -53.26 -1.54 -18.75
CA LEU A 8 -52.09 -2.48 -18.80
C LEU A 8 -51.27 -2.33 -20.06
N LYS A 9 -51.90 -1.93 -21.21
CA LYS A 9 -51.14 -1.76 -22.48
C LYS A 9 -50.18 -0.58 -22.41
N SER A 10 -50.68 0.58 -22.01
CA SER A 10 -49.84 1.77 -21.87
C SER A 10 -48.75 1.62 -20.85
N LEU A 11 -49.04 0.96 -19.68
CA LEU A 11 -48.07 0.65 -18.67
C LEU A 11 -47.01 -0.32 -19.16
N LEU A 12 -47.40 -1.38 -19.88
CA LEU A 12 -46.47 -2.34 -20.44
C LEU A 12 -45.50 -1.70 -21.41
N ILE A 13 -45.98 -0.88 -22.34
CA ILE A 13 -45.13 -0.17 -23.29
C ILE A 13 -44.14 0.76 -22.58
N ALA A 14 -44.64 1.57 -21.63
CA ALA A 14 -43.78 2.49 -20.89
C ALA A 14 -42.70 1.81 -20.06
N THR A 15 -43.07 0.74 -19.35
CA THR A 15 -42.12 -0.02 -18.53
C THR A 15 -41.10 -0.78 -19.35
N LEU A 16 -41.52 -1.45 -20.45
CA LEU A 16 -40.57 -2.15 -21.34
C LEU A 16 -39.63 -1.16 -22.06
N SER A 17 -40.14 -0.02 -22.50
CA SER A 17 -39.28 1.02 -23.08
C SER A 17 -38.24 1.49 -22.08
N TRP A 18 -38.64 1.67 -20.81
CA TRP A 18 -37.69 2.02 -19.75
C TRP A 18 -36.66 0.92 -19.50
N GLU A 19 -37.07 -0.36 -19.47
CA GLU A 19 -36.11 -1.47 -19.29
C GLU A 19 -35.06 -1.51 -20.39
N VAL A 20 -35.46 -1.31 -21.65
CA VAL A 20 -34.50 -1.27 -22.77
C VAL A 20 -33.50 -0.11 -22.57
N ILE A 21 -34.00 1.08 -22.23
CA ILE A 21 -33.14 2.26 -21.98
C ILE A 21 -32.20 1.99 -20.81
N PHE A 22 -32.71 1.45 -19.70
CA PHE A 22 -31.90 1.16 -18.52
C PHE A 22 -30.77 0.17 -18.80
N TRP A 23 -31.07 -0.95 -19.47
CA TRP A 23 -30.07 -1.95 -19.76
C TRP A 23 -29.03 -1.46 -20.77
N LEU A 24 -29.44 -0.70 -21.78
CA LEU A 24 -28.52 -0.06 -22.72
C LEU A 24 -27.57 0.92 -21.98
N LEU A 25 -28.13 1.75 -21.11
CA LEU A 25 -27.35 2.73 -20.35
C LEU A 25 -26.43 2.03 -19.36
N PHE A 26 -26.93 1.02 -18.64
CA PHE A 26 -26.13 0.24 -17.69
C PHE A 26 -24.93 -0.41 -18.36
N PHE A 27 -25.14 -1.15 -19.46
CA PHE A 27 -24.03 -1.79 -20.17
C PHE A 27 -23.09 -0.77 -20.83
N SER A 28 -23.62 0.32 -21.36
CA SER A 28 -22.77 1.40 -21.93
C SER A 28 -21.86 2.01 -20.88
N VAL A 29 -22.40 2.35 -19.70
CA VAL A 29 -21.61 2.90 -18.59
C VAL A 29 -20.63 1.85 -18.05
N TYR A 30 -21.08 0.61 -17.89
CA TYR A 30 -20.23 -0.47 -17.39
C TYR A 30 -19.01 -0.70 -18.30
N PHE A 31 -19.24 -0.87 -19.62
CA PHE A 31 -18.14 -1.05 -20.57
C PHE A 31 -17.24 0.18 -20.68
N TYR A 32 -17.82 1.39 -20.66
CA TYR A 32 -17.04 2.62 -20.67
C TYR A 32 -16.14 2.72 -19.43
N MET A 33 -16.67 2.47 -18.26
CA MET A 33 -15.90 2.52 -17.00
C MET A 33 -14.84 1.43 -16.94
N SER A 34 -15.17 0.21 -17.41
CA SER A 34 -14.23 -0.92 -17.43
C SER A 34 -13.09 -0.76 -18.45
N ASP A 35 -13.30 -0.04 -19.56
CA ASP A 35 -12.32 0.12 -20.64
C ASP A 35 -11.47 1.39 -20.50
N GLN A 36 -12.11 2.50 -20.13
CA GLN A 36 -11.45 3.81 -20.11
C GLN A 36 -10.91 4.22 -18.74
N VAL A 37 -11.32 3.54 -17.68
CA VAL A 37 -10.94 3.90 -16.32
C VAL A 37 -10.14 2.75 -15.69
N GLU A 38 -8.82 2.84 -15.77
CA GLU A 38 -7.88 1.82 -15.26
C GLU A 38 -8.07 1.46 -13.77
N ALA A 39 -8.76 2.31 -13.02
CA ALA A 39 -8.96 2.19 -11.58
C ALA A 39 -10.42 1.93 -11.18
N PHE A 40 -11.26 1.41 -12.09
CA PHE A 40 -12.65 1.06 -11.78
C PHE A 40 -12.81 -0.45 -11.61
N GLN A 41 -13.39 -0.88 -10.49
CA GLN A 41 -13.79 -2.28 -10.28
C GLN A 41 -15.01 -2.36 -9.35
N PHE A 42 -15.65 -3.53 -9.32
CA PHE A 42 -16.59 -3.87 -8.26
C PHE A 42 -15.89 -4.80 -7.27
N GLU A 43 -16.00 -4.51 -5.98
CA GLU A 43 -15.45 -5.37 -4.92
C GLU A 43 -16.09 -6.76 -4.95
N THR A 44 -17.42 -6.79 -5.12
CA THR A 44 -18.21 -8.03 -5.13
C THR A 44 -19.10 -8.08 -6.38
N PRO A 45 -18.53 -8.39 -7.57
CA PRO A 45 -19.27 -8.38 -8.83
C PRO A 45 -20.41 -9.41 -8.87
N GLU A 46 -20.36 -10.42 -8.01
CA GLU A 46 -21.40 -11.46 -7.90
C GLU A 46 -22.77 -10.88 -7.55
N TYR A 47 -22.83 -9.79 -6.80
CA TYR A 47 -24.10 -9.16 -6.46
C TYR A 47 -24.80 -8.50 -7.66
N LEU A 48 -24.10 -8.24 -8.76
CA LEU A 48 -24.72 -7.77 -9.99
C LEU A 48 -25.70 -8.79 -10.58
N TYR A 49 -25.53 -10.10 -10.30
CA TYR A 49 -26.51 -11.11 -10.70
C TYR A 49 -27.89 -10.89 -10.07
N PHE A 50 -27.98 -10.21 -8.93
CA PHE A 50 -29.27 -9.85 -8.36
C PHE A 50 -30.07 -8.85 -9.21
N LEU A 51 -29.46 -8.18 -10.18
CA LEU A 51 -30.18 -7.37 -11.16
C LEU A 51 -31.18 -8.22 -11.98
N PHE A 52 -30.96 -9.54 -12.12
CA PHE A 52 -31.92 -10.44 -12.74
C PHE A 52 -33.24 -10.59 -11.96
N ILE A 53 -33.34 -10.07 -10.73
CA ILE A 53 -34.62 -9.97 -10.01
C ILE A 53 -35.57 -8.95 -10.66
N ILE A 54 -35.05 -7.99 -11.43
CA ILE A 54 -35.85 -6.91 -12.06
C ILE A 54 -36.91 -7.45 -13.02
N PRO A 55 -36.62 -8.35 -13.96
CA PRO A 55 -37.64 -9.00 -14.78
C PRO A 55 -38.73 -9.73 -13.96
N VAL A 56 -38.35 -10.33 -12.83
CA VAL A 56 -39.26 -11.02 -11.95
C VAL A 56 -40.19 -10.00 -11.25
N LEU A 57 -39.67 -8.88 -10.78
CA LEU A 57 -40.43 -7.78 -10.20
C LEU A 57 -41.41 -7.20 -11.22
N LEU A 58 -40.98 -7.03 -12.48
CA LEU A 58 -41.81 -6.55 -13.58
C LEU A 58 -42.99 -7.53 -13.84
N ALA A 59 -42.71 -8.81 -13.95
CA ALA A 59 -43.73 -9.84 -14.11
C ALA A 59 -44.72 -9.86 -12.93
N GLY A 60 -44.22 -9.78 -11.70
CA GLY A 60 -45.03 -9.69 -10.48
C GLY A 60 -45.91 -8.44 -10.47
N TYR A 61 -45.40 -7.29 -10.85
CA TYR A 61 -46.15 -6.04 -10.94
C TYR A 61 -47.34 -6.18 -11.91
N PHE A 62 -47.11 -6.68 -13.13
CA PHE A 62 -48.18 -6.89 -14.11
C PHE A 62 -49.20 -7.97 -13.66
N ALA A 63 -48.74 -9.03 -13.02
CA ALA A 63 -49.63 -10.03 -12.43
C ALA A 63 -50.54 -9.41 -11.35
N LEU A 64 -49.99 -8.58 -10.47
CA LEU A 64 -50.75 -7.84 -9.45
C LEU A 64 -51.76 -6.85 -10.07
N LEU A 65 -51.36 -6.07 -11.11
CA LEU A 65 -52.26 -5.14 -11.77
C LEU A 65 -53.39 -5.88 -12.49
N ARG A 66 -53.09 -7.01 -13.15
CA ARG A 66 -54.08 -7.87 -13.79
C ARG A 66 -55.06 -8.45 -12.76
N TRP A 67 -54.54 -8.93 -11.62
CA TRP A 67 -55.36 -9.43 -10.53
C TRP A 67 -56.25 -8.33 -9.93
N LYS A 68 -55.74 -7.13 -9.68
CA LYS A 68 -56.50 -5.95 -9.24
C LYS A 68 -57.64 -5.65 -10.22
N ASN A 69 -57.33 -5.58 -11.53
CA ASN A 69 -58.35 -5.33 -12.56
C ASN A 69 -59.45 -6.43 -12.59
N MET A 70 -59.07 -7.69 -12.47
CA MET A 70 -60.05 -8.81 -12.41
C MET A 70 -60.96 -8.71 -11.18
N ARG A 71 -60.38 -8.39 -10.02
CA ARG A 71 -61.16 -8.19 -8.79
C ARG A 71 -62.13 -7.02 -8.88
N LEU A 72 -61.71 -5.91 -9.48
CA LEU A 72 -62.55 -4.74 -9.72
C LEU A 72 -63.75 -5.09 -10.65
N THR A 73 -63.51 -5.88 -11.70
CA THR A 73 -64.60 -6.32 -12.59
C THR A 73 -65.55 -7.29 -11.95
N ALA A 74 -65.10 -8.11 -11.00
CA ALA A 74 -65.94 -9.03 -10.25
C ALA A 74 -66.76 -8.33 -9.16
N LEU A 75 -66.32 -7.18 -8.67
CA LEU A 75 -66.97 -6.45 -7.58
C LEU A 75 -68.20 -5.67 -8.04
N ALA A 76 -68.15 -5.02 -9.20
CA ALA A 76 -69.25 -4.24 -9.70
C ALA A 76 -69.12 -3.94 -11.20
N ASP A 77 -70.24 -3.62 -11.85
CA ASP A 77 -70.28 -3.09 -13.19
C ASP A 77 -69.58 -1.73 -13.30
N ASN A 78 -69.08 -1.38 -14.48
CA ASN A 78 -68.33 -0.15 -14.71
C ASN A 78 -69.03 1.12 -14.27
N ARG A 79 -70.38 1.13 -14.24
CA ARG A 79 -71.19 2.27 -13.74
C ARG A 79 -71.14 2.43 -12.24
N LEU A 80 -71.14 1.33 -11.50
CA LEU A 80 -71.03 1.32 -10.04
C LEU A 80 -69.62 1.58 -9.55
N LEU A 81 -68.58 1.15 -10.32
CA LEU A 81 -67.17 1.36 -9.96
C LEU A 81 -66.84 2.88 -9.85
N GLN A 82 -67.52 3.74 -10.58
CA GLN A 82 -67.35 5.19 -10.49
C GLN A 82 -67.70 5.77 -9.11
N TYR A 83 -68.63 5.18 -8.43
CA TYR A 83 -69.05 5.61 -7.08
C TYR A 83 -68.30 4.90 -5.95
N LEU A 84 -67.79 3.70 -6.22
CA LEU A 84 -67.17 2.84 -5.18
C LEU A 84 -65.63 2.97 -5.11
N THR A 85 -64.95 3.40 -6.17
CA THR A 85 -63.48 3.44 -6.25
C THR A 85 -62.99 4.80 -6.73
N ALA A 86 -61.84 5.22 -6.17
CA ALA A 86 -61.18 6.44 -6.66
C ALA A 86 -60.56 6.19 -8.05
N PRO A 87 -60.56 7.19 -8.94
CA PRO A 87 -59.90 7.06 -10.24
C PRO A 87 -58.41 6.86 -10.09
N VAL A 88 -57.87 5.94 -10.89
CA VAL A 88 -56.44 5.60 -10.90
C VAL A 88 -55.71 6.38 -12.00
N SER A 89 -54.52 6.88 -11.71
CA SER A 89 -53.68 7.52 -12.67
C SER A 89 -52.62 6.57 -13.20
N THR A 90 -52.68 6.22 -14.48
CA THR A 90 -51.71 5.37 -15.15
C THR A 90 -50.29 5.95 -15.03
N LEU A 91 -50.15 7.26 -15.15
CA LEU A 91 -48.84 7.93 -15.03
C LEU A 91 -48.26 7.80 -13.60
N LYS A 92 -49.07 8.00 -12.56
CA LYS A 92 -48.60 7.85 -11.17
C LYS A 92 -48.25 6.39 -10.85
N SER A 93 -49.04 5.42 -11.35
CA SER A 93 -48.74 4.02 -11.20
C SER A 93 -47.42 3.63 -11.89
N PHE A 94 -47.17 4.17 -13.09
CA PHE A 94 -45.88 4.01 -13.75
C PHE A 94 -44.73 4.58 -12.91
N PHE A 95 -44.85 5.84 -12.47
CA PHE A 95 -43.78 6.48 -11.68
C PHE A 95 -43.56 5.77 -10.33
N LYS A 96 -44.58 5.26 -9.71
CA LYS A 96 -44.47 4.49 -8.46
C LYS A 96 -43.66 3.22 -8.67
N PHE A 97 -43.98 2.43 -9.70
CA PHE A 97 -43.19 1.27 -10.06
C PHE A 97 -41.76 1.62 -10.52
N PHE A 98 -41.63 2.67 -11.31
CA PHE A 98 -40.34 3.20 -11.77
C PHE A 98 -39.40 3.52 -10.58
N LEU A 99 -39.87 4.26 -9.58
CA LEU A 99 -39.09 4.61 -8.40
C LEU A 99 -38.72 3.37 -7.59
N PHE A 100 -39.67 2.48 -7.36
CA PHE A 100 -39.43 1.22 -6.62
C PHE A 100 -38.37 0.37 -7.30
N ARG A 101 -38.55 0.12 -8.59
CA ARG A 101 -37.62 -0.72 -9.38
C ARG A 101 -36.21 -0.12 -9.44
N ASN A 102 -36.09 1.19 -9.69
CA ASN A 102 -34.78 1.84 -9.72
C ASN A 102 -34.15 1.91 -8.33
N GLY A 103 -34.95 2.12 -7.28
CA GLY A 103 -34.48 2.06 -5.89
C GLY A 103 -33.80 0.72 -5.57
N ILE A 104 -34.45 -0.38 -5.97
CA ILE A 104 -33.85 -1.73 -5.82
C ILE A 104 -32.58 -1.87 -6.66
N ALA A 105 -32.57 -1.41 -7.91
CA ALA A 105 -31.38 -1.47 -8.76
C ALA A 105 -30.20 -0.73 -8.15
N PHE A 106 -30.41 0.47 -7.61
CA PHE A 106 -29.36 1.24 -6.94
C PHE A 106 -28.85 0.59 -5.65
N ILE A 107 -29.74 -0.09 -4.89
CA ILE A 107 -29.32 -0.86 -3.71
C ILE A 107 -28.46 -2.06 -4.14
N ILE A 108 -28.81 -2.76 -5.21
CA ILE A 108 -28.01 -3.87 -5.74
C ILE A 108 -26.64 -3.37 -6.21
N LEU A 109 -26.58 -2.21 -6.88
CA LEU A 109 -25.30 -1.58 -7.26
C LEU A 109 -24.49 -1.18 -6.03
N ALA A 110 -25.13 -0.69 -4.96
CA ALA A 110 -24.45 -0.39 -3.71
C ALA A 110 -23.87 -1.64 -3.06
N LEU A 111 -24.59 -2.77 -3.10
CA LEU A 111 -24.10 -4.06 -2.59
C LEU A 111 -22.92 -4.60 -3.39
N ALA A 112 -22.87 -4.34 -4.71
CA ALA A 112 -21.73 -4.70 -5.54
C ALA A 112 -20.49 -3.85 -5.25
N ASN A 113 -20.61 -2.80 -4.46
CA ASN A 113 -19.59 -1.85 -4.05
C ASN A 113 -18.69 -1.40 -5.20
N PRO A 114 -19.16 -0.49 -6.07
CA PRO A 114 -18.32 0.08 -7.10
C PRO A 114 -17.21 0.88 -6.44
N GLN A 115 -15.98 0.53 -6.78
CA GLN A 115 -14.76 1.16 -6.29
C GLN A 115 -14.14 1.97 -7.42
N TYR A 116 -13.75 3.20 -7.12
CA TYR A 116 -13.18 4.11 -8.10
C TYR A 116 -12.06 4.94 -7.51
N GLY A 117 -11.00 5.07 -8.28
CA GLY A 117 -9.86 5.90 -7.89
C GLY A 117 -8.83 5.13 -7.08
N ARG A 118 -7.60 5.43 -7.35
CA ARG A 118 -6.51 5.10 -6.43
C ARG A 118 -6.71 6.02 -5.24
N GLY A 119 -6.94 5.49 -4.08
CA GLY A 119 -6.80 6.25 -2.86
C GLY A 119 -5.49 7.01 -2.98
N LYS A 120 -5.56 8.32 -3.02
CA LYS A 120 -4.39 9.13 -2.77
C LYS A 120 -4.08 8.97 -1.27
N ASN A 121 -3.65 7.78 -0.89
CA ASN A 121 -2.67 7.76 0.16
C ASN A 121 -1.56 8.61 -0.42
N LYS A 122 -1.32 9.76 0.17
CA LYS A 122 -0.08 10.46 -0.01
C LYS A 122 0.99 9.37 0.03
N ALA A 123 1.46 8.93 -1.15
CA ALA A 123 2.83 8.57 -1.26
C ALA A 123 3.53 9.89 -0.90
N VAL A 124 3.63 10.14 0.37
CA VAL A 124 4.68 11.00 0.86
C VAL A 124 5.88 10.29 0.29
N ASN A 125 6.60 10.93 -0.60
CA ASN A 125 7.95 10.58 -0.97
C ASN A 125 8.79 10.77 0.29
N GLU A 126 8.47 10.01 1.32
CA GLU A 126 9.26 9.88 2.52
C GLU A 126 10.34 8.89 2.11
N GLY A 127 11.53 9.42 1.84
CA GLY A 127 12.69 8.62 1.48
C GLY A 127 12.92 7.49 2.49
N ILE A 128 13.85 6.62 2.19
CA ILE A 128 14.20 5.46 3.03
C ILE A 128 14.91 5.94 4.30
N GLU A 129 14.67 5.30 5.43
CA GLU A 129 15.49 5.43 6.64
C GLU A 129 16.62 4.40 6.61
N ILE A 130 17.87 4.87 6.52
CA ILE A 130 19.05 4.02 6.40
C ILE A 130 19.94 4.15 7.63
N MET A 131 20.25 3.03 8.27
CA MET A 131 21.23 2.97 9.35
C MET A 131 22.51 2.29 8.85
N VAL A 132 23.61 3.04 8.81
CA VAL A 132 24.90 2.52 8.42
C VAL A 132 25.68 2.10 9.66
N CYS A 133 25.95 0.80 9.81
CA CYS A 133 26.76 0.23 10.88
C CYS A 133 28.19 0.05 10.39
N ILE A 134 29.12 0.81 10.95
CA ILE A 134 30.54 0.81 10.56
C ILE A 134 31.37 0.12 11.64
N ASP A 135 32.03 -0.95 11.26
CA ASP A 135 33.01 -1.64 12.09
C ASP A 135 34.23 -0.74 12.29
N ILE A 136 34.60 -0.51 13.55
CA ILE A 136 35.78 0.24 13.95
C ILE A 136 36.75 -0.61 14.80
N SER A 137 36.61 -1.92 14.69
CA SER A 137 37.53 -2.86 15.32
C SER A 137 38.97 -2.69 14.81
N ASN A 138 39.91 -3.22 15.53
CA ASN A 138 41.33 -3.09 15.14
C ASN A 138 41.64 -3.71 13.78
N SER A 139 40.94 -4.77 13.35
CA SER A 139 41.11 -5.41 12.04
C SER A 139 40.82 -4.46 10.87
N MET A 140 39.96 -3.46 11.09
CA MET A 140 39.67 -2.42 10.11
C MET A 140 40.83 -1.44 9.84
N ARG A 141 41.93 -1.55 10.57
CA ARG A 141 43.17 -0.81 10.32
C ARG A 141 44.12 -1.50 9.33
N ALA A 142 43.73 -2.67 8.80
CA ALA A 142 44.54 -3.36 7.78
C ALA A 142 44.64 -2.53 6.48
N LEU A 143 45.84 -2.65 5.79
CA LEU A 143 46.16 -1.86 4.60
C LEU A 143 46.12 -2.76 3.34
N ASP A 144 45.14 -3.61 3.21
CA ASP A 144 45.06 -4.65 2.17
C ASP A 144 44.20 -4.29 0.96
N LEU A 145 43.56 -3.12 0.97
CA LEU A 145 42.70 -2.68 -0.16
C LEU A 145 43.53 -1.91 -1.21
N ASP A 146 44.20 -0.81 -0.83
CA ASP A 146 45.02 0.00 -1.78
C ASP A 146 46.47 0.18 -1.32
N GLY A 147 46.84 -0.37 -0.18
CA GLY A 147 48.15 -0.29 0.43
C GLY A 147 48.50 1.09 1.03
N LYS A 148 47.62 2.07 0.94
CA LYS A 148 47.80 3.44 1.45
C LYS A 148 46.81 3.84 2.52
N LYS A 149 45.60 3.37 2.41
CA LYS A 149 44.49 3.64 3.33
C LYS A 149 44.08 2.37 4.04
N ASP A 150 43.70 2.51 5.28
CA ASP A 150 43.12 1.39 6.02
C ASP A 150 41.67 1.13 5.58
N ARG A 151 41.13 -0.07 5.95
CA ARG A 151 39.77 -0.47 5.59
C ARG A 151 38.74 0.54 6.11
N LEU A 152 38.95 1.10 7.32
CA LEU A 152 38.04 2.09 7.92
C LEU A 152 38.02 3.38 7.12
N GLU A 153 39.14 3.86 6.64
CA GLU A 153 39.21 5.08 5.82
C GLU A 153 38.48 4.87 4.49
N VAL A 154 38.67 3.70 3.84
CA VAL A 154 37.95 3.33 2.63
C VAL A 154 36.40 3.23 2.91
N ALA A 155 35.99 2.64 4.03
CA ALA A 155 34.62 2.59 4.45
C ALA A 155 34.00 3.99 4.62
N LYS A 156 34.68 4.89 5.33
CA LYS A 156 34.26 6.28 5.53
C LYS A 156 34.10 7.03 4.20
N MET A 157 35.05 6.89 3.28
CA MET A 157 34.98 7.51 1.95
C MET A 157 33.79 6.99 1.14
N SER A 158 33.50 5.68 1.24
CA SER A 158 32.37 5.07 0.54
C SER A 158 31.04 5.59 1.07
N VAL A 159 30.91 5.71 2.40
CA VAL A 159 29.71 6.29 3.05
C VAL A 159 29.59 7.79 2.71
N GLU A 160 30.68 8.54 2.72
CA GLU A 160 30.65 9.96 2.35
C GLU A 160 30.20 10.15 0.89
N ARG A 161 30.62 9.28 -0.04
CA ARG A 161 30.16 9.28 -1.41
C ARG A 161 28.67 8.96 -1.49
N MET A 162 28.20 7.92 -0.80
CA MET A 162 26.78 7.59 -0.70
C MET A 162 25.96 8.79 -0.23
N LEU A 163 26.40 9.50 0.82
CA LEU A 163 25.74 10.70 1.34
C LEU A 163 25.69 11.88 0.34
N ASN A 164 26.60 11.94 -0.65
CA ASN A 164 26.56 12.94 -1.72
C ASN A 164 25.43 12.67 -2.73
N GLU A 165 25.01 11.43 -2.88
CA GLU A 165 24.05 10.98 -3.88
C GLU A 165 22.65 10.75 -3.30
N MET A 166 22.52 10.83 -1.97
CA MET A 166 21.22 10.72 -1.28
C MET A 166 20.40 11.99 -1.40
N HIS A 167 19.10 11.84 -1.65
CA HIS A 167 18.14 12.94 -1.76
C HIS A 167 16.81 12.51 -1.16
N GLY A 168 16.43 13.13 -0.05
CA GLY A 168 15.15 12.90 0.61
C GLY A 168 15.12 11.70 1.57
N ASP A 169 16.20 10.93 1.69
CA ASP A 169 16.36 9.82 2.61
C ASP A 169 16.91 10.32 3.96
N LYS A 170 16.63 9.60 5.05
CA LYS A 170 17.29 9.84 6.33
C LYS A 170 18.41 8.82 6.54
N VAL A 171 19.53 9.29 7.07
CA VAL A 171 20.66 8.43 7.38
C VAL A 171 21.06 8.57 8.84
N GLY A 172 21.39 7.45 9.45
CA GLY A 172 22.07 7.39 10.75
C GLY A 172 23.35 6.60 10.63
N VAL A 173 24.27 6.80 11.56
CA VAL A 173 25.54 6.06 11.61
C VAL A 173 25.72 5.46 12.99
N ILE A 174 25.91 4.16 13.04
CA ILE A 174 26.36 3.39 14.21
C ILE A 174 27.81 3.00 13.99
N VAL A 175 28.64 3.19 14.99
CA VAL A 175 29.98 2.64 15.03
C VAL A 175 30.00 1.47 16.03
N PHE A 176 30.67 0.38 15.67
CA PHE A 176 30.69 -0.80 16.53
C PHE A 176 32.05 -1.51 16.48
N ALA A 177 32.32 -2.23 17.53
CA ALA A 177 33.40 -3.21 17.71
C ALA A 177 32.89 -4.30 18.67
N GLY A 178 33.45 -4.49 19.85
CA GLY A 178 32.85 -5.31 20.91
C GLY A 178 31.64 -4.64 21.62
N ASP A 179 31.38 -3.36 21.33
CA ASP A 179 30.20 -2.57 21.74
C ASP A 179 29.67 -1.82 20.54
N ALA A 180 28.45 -1.22 20.64
CA ALA A 180 27.85 -0.42 19.55
C ALA A 180 27.32 0.91 20.05
N PHE A 181 27.62 2.02 19.32
CA PHE A 181 27.18 3.38 19.66
C PHE A 181 26.60 4.12 18.46
N ILE A 182 25.54 4.91 18.71
CA ILE A 182 24.99 5.80 17.70
C ILE A 182 25.91 7.02 17.58
N GLN A 183 26.65 7.12 16.48
CA GLN A 183 27.51 8.25 16.17
C GLN A 183 26.71 9.40 15.53
N VAL A 184 25.75 9.06 14.68
CA VAL A 184 24.82 9.99 14.05
C VAL A 184 23.42 9.42 14.18
N PRO A 185 22.48 10.08 14.89
CA PRO A 185 21.09 9.68 14.89
C PRO A 185 20.50 9.89 13.47
N LEU A 186 19.37 9.24 13.17
CA LEU A 186 18.68 9.41 11.89
C LEU A 186 18.40 10.89 11.60
N THR A 187 18.96 11.39 10.49
CA THR A 187 18.87 12.78 10.06
C THR A 187 18.86 12.90 8.53
N ASP A 188 18.28 13.96 8.02
CA ASP A 188 18.37 14.42 6.63
C ASP A 188 19.48 15.46 6.42
N ASP A 189 20.17 15.87 7.50
CA ASP A 189 21.34 16.74 7.42
C ASP A 189 22.62 15.94 7.10
N TYR A 190 22.81 15.69 5.80
CA TYR A 190 24.00 14.96 5.32
C TYR A 190 25.32 15.69 5.60
N ARG A 191 25.31 17.02 5.80
CA ARG A 191 26.55 17.76 6.13
C ARG A 191 26.96 17.45 7.57
N ALA A 192 26.01 17.44 8.50
CA ALA A 192 26.27 17.04 9.87
C ALA A 192 26.72 15.57 9.90
N ALA A 193 26.06 14.66 9.18
CA ALA A 193 26.44 13.26 9.09
C ALA A 193 27.89 13.08 8.64
N LYS A 194 28.34 13.78 7.59
CA LYS A 194 29.73 13.76 7.10
C LYS A 194 30.71 14.28 8.12
N MET A 195 30.37 15.38 8.81
CA MET A 195 31.22 15.95 9.84
C MET A 195 31.47 14.94 10.97
N PHE A 196 30.40 14.30 11.49
CA PHE A 196 30.55 13.27 12.52
C PHE A 196 31.26 12.02 12.03
N LEU A 197 30.98 11.57 10.81
CA LEU A 197 31.66 10.44 10.18
C LEU A 197 33.18 10.67 10.10
N SER A 198 33.62 11.89 9.80
CA SER A 198 35.03 12.22 9.72
C SER A 198 35.81 12.05 11.03
N THR A 199 35.08 12.14 12.18
CA THR A 199 35.66 11.99 13.53
C THR A 199 35.82 10.55 13.96
N VAL A 200 35.19 9.60 13.24
CA VAL A 200 35.20 8.16 13.58
C VAL A 200 36.62 7.61 13.52
N ARG A 201 37.03 6.94 14.61
CA ARG A 201 38.35 6.33 14.81
C ARG A 201 38.24 5.06 15.64
N PRO A 202 39.13 4.07 15.45
CA PRO A 202 39.13 2.83 16.23
C PRO A 202 39.28 3.04 17.74
N GLU A 203 39.98 4.12 18.13
CA GLU A 203 40.24 4.44 19.53
C GLU A 203 38.98 4.91 20.29
N MET A 204 37.86 5.12 19.62
CA MET A 204 36.57 5.45 20.25
C MET A 204 36.00 4.26 21.05
N MET A 205 36.41 3.03 20.72
CA MET A 205 35.99 1.81 21.40
C MET A 205 37.08 1.29 22.30
N THR A 206 36.75 1.12 23.58
CA THR A 206 37.66 0.50 24.56
C THR A 206 37.60 -1.01 24.47
N ASN A 207 36.38 -1.56 24.26
CA ASN A 207 36.15 -2.99 24.05
C ASN A 207 36.38 -3.29 22.59
N GLN A 208 37.52 -3.92 22.31
CA GLN A 208 37.87 -4.37 20.98
C GLN A 208 37.31 -5.78 20.77
N GLY A 209 36.88 -6.09 19.62
CA GLY A 209 36.16 -7.27 19.19
C GLY A 209 35.26 -6.89 18.05
N THR A 210 34.35 -7.75 17.63
CA THR A 210 33.39 -7.44 16.59
C THR A 210 32.09 -8.15 16.92
N ASP A 211 31.03 -7.40 17.21
CA ASP A 211 29.69 -7.89 17.47
C ASP A 211 28.71 -7.22 16.49
N ILE A 212 28.51 -7.89 15.33
CA ILE A 212 27.61 -7.42 14.28
C ILE A 212 26.16 -7.52 14.72
N GLY A 213 25.83 -8.55 15.51
CA GLY A 213 24.47 -8.75 16.03
C GLY A 213 24.03 -7.57 16.88
N LEU A 214 24.89 -7.12 17.80
CA LEU A 214 24.65 -5.95 18.65
C LEU A 214 24.47 -4.66 17.82
N ALA A 215 25.23 -4.51 16.73
CA ALA A 215 25.10 -3.35 15.85
C ALA A 215 23.75 -3.34 15.12
N ILE A 216 23.27 -4.49 14.62
CA ILE A 216 21.96 -4.64 14.00
C ILE A 216 20.84 -4.36 15.02
N ASP A 217 20.92 -4.95 16.21
CA ASP A 217 19.94 -4.70 17.28
C ASP A 217 19.87 -3.22 17.67
N LYS A 218 21.02 -2.55 17.73
CA LYS A 218 21.08 -1.11 18.01
C LYS A 218 20.42 -0.29 16.90
N ALA A 219 20.64 -0.67 15.64
CA ALA A 219 20.00 -0.04 14.48
C ALA A 219 18.49 -0.22 14.52
N MET A 220 18.00 -1.42 14.79
CA MET A 220 16.58 -1.72 14.93
C MET A 220 15.88 -0.84 15.97
N ARG A 221 16.53 -0.63 17.12
CA ARG A 221 16.00 0.23 18.19
C ARG A 221 16.04 1.72 17.85
N SER A 222 16.72 2.13 16.81
CA SER A 222 16.85 3.52 16.38
C SER A 222 15.78 3.93 15.36
N PHE A 223 15.06 2.97 14.80
CA PHE A 223 13.96 3.22 13.88
C PHE A 223 12.63 3.42 14.62
N ASP A 224 11.78 4.27 14.06
CA ASP A 224 10.37 4.32 14.38
C ASP A 224 9.61 3.33 13.47
N MET A 225 9.19 2.21 14.05
CA MET A 225 8.54 1.13 13.28
C MET A 225 7.08 1.44 12.91
N GLU A 226 6.49 2.51 13.47
CA GLU A 226 5.08 2.87 13.23
C GLU A 226 4.91 3.92 12.12
N ASN A 227 6.00 4.54 11.66
CA ASN A 227 5.94 5.65 10.70
C ASN A 227 5.67 5.23 9.23
N GLY A 228 5.64 3.92 8.94
CA GLY A 228 5.36 3.38 7.60
C GLY A 228 6.47 3.63 6.56
N VAL A 229 7.61 4.21 6.95
CA VAL A 229 8.76 4.46 6.08
C VAL A 229 9.60 3.21 5.98
N ASN A 230 10.07 2.87 4.77
CA ASN A 230 10.94 1.72 4.55
C ASN A 230 12.30 1.92 5.22
N LYS A 231 12.85 0.83 5.76
CA LYS A 231 14.05 0.84 6.61
C LYS A 231 15.08 -0.12 6.08
N ALA A 232 16.34 0.32 6.10
CA ALA A 232 17.47 -0.51 5.72
C ALA A 232 18.65 -0.34 6.68
N ILE A 233 19.37 -1.42 6.89
CA ILE A 233 20.63 -1.45 7.62
C ILE A 233 21.74 -1.86 6.65
N ILE A 234 22.82 -1.08 6.62
CA ILE A 234 24.02 -1.40 5.85
C ILE A 234 25.16 -1.66 6.82
N VAL A 235 25.61 -2.91 6.91
CA VAL A 235 26.71 -3.31 7.77
C VAL A 235 28.01 -3.31 6.95
N ILE A 236 28.99 -2.53 7.38
CA ILE A 236 30.32 -2.43 6.76
C ILE A 236 31.34 -3.01 7.73
N SER A 237 31.89 -4.20 7.43
CA SER A 237 32.81 -4.94 8.29
C SER A 237 33.68 -5.89 7.46
N ASP A 238 34.75 -6.42 8.05
CA ASP A 238 35.51 -7.55 7.51
C ASP A 238 34.94 -8.91 7.92
N GLY A 239 33.88 -8.92 8.73
CA GLY A 239 33.16 -10.12 9.10
C GLY A 239 33.88 -11.03 10.10
N GLU A 240 34.89 -10.54 10.85
CA GLU A 240 35.50 -11.25 11.96
C GLU A 240 34.55 -11.16 13.21
N ASP A 241 33.38 -11.80 13.12
CA ASP A 241 32.39 -11.82 14.21
C ASP A 241 32.79 -12.83 15.29
N HIS A 242 32.96 -12.36 16.51
CA HIS A 242 33.45 -13.17 17.63
C HIS A 242 32.29 -13.71 18.49
N ASP A 243 31.13 -13.09 18.46
CA ASP A 243 30.00 -13.42 19.35
C ASP A 243 28.87 -14.22 18.68
N GLY A 244 28.86 -14.32 17.35
CA GLY A 244 28.11 -15.32 16.58
C GLY A 244 26.59 -15.06 16.44
N GLY A 245 26.07 -13.87 16.79
CA GLY A 245 24.63 -13.56 16.73
C GLY A 245 24.16 -12.82 15.46
N ALA A 246 25.08 -12.49 14.54
CA ALA A 246 24.82 -11.60 13.41
C ALA A 246 23.71 -12.11 12.46
N THR A 247 23.73 -13.40 12.15
CA THR A 247 22.76 -14.03 11.24
C THR A 247 21.34 -14.03 11.81
N ASP A 248 21.22 -14.34 13.12
CA ASP A 248 19.92 -14.35 13.79
C ASP A 248 19.37 -12.93 13.94
N ALA A 249 20.21 -11.95 14.24
CA ALA A 249 19.83 -10.54 14.31
C ALA A 249 19.35 -10.01 12.94
N ALA A 250 20.04 -10.36 11.84
CA ALA A 250 19.64 -10.00 10.49
C ALA A 250 18.29 -10.61 10.09
N LYS A 251 18.08 -11.88 10.43
CA LYS A 251 16.80 -12.56 10.20
C LYS A 251 15.65 -11.89 10.97
N MET A 252 15.86 -11.58 12.25
CA MET A 252 14.89 -10.86 13.06
C MET A 252 14.58 -9.47 12.50
N ALA A 253 15.58 -8.76 11.97
CA ALA A 253 15.39 -7.47 11.32
C ALA A 253 14.50 -7.61 10.09
N TYR A 254 14.77 -8.60 9.25
CA TYR A 254 13.97 -8.86 8.04
C TYR A 254 12.53 -9.27 8.36
N GLU A 255 12.31 -10.12 9.37
CA GLU A 255 10.99 -10.50 9.85
C GLU A 255 10.18 -9.29 10.36
N ASN A 256 10.85 -8.21 10.77
CA ASN A 256 10.25 -6.94 11.16
C ASN A 256 10.21 -5.90 10.02
N GLY A 257 10.46 -6.30 8.77
CA GLY A 257 10.38 -5.42 7.61
C GLY A 257 11.59 -4.49 7.41
N VAL A 258 12.75 -4.82 8.00
CA VAL A 258 14.00 -4.06 7.84
C VAL A 258 15.01 -4.87 7.05
N ILE A 259 15.46 -4.34 5.90
CA ILE A 259 16.40 -5.02 5.02
C ILE A 259 17.83 -4.83 5.57
N VAL A 260 18.60 -5.92 5.63
CA VAL A 260 20.01 -5.89 6.08
C VAL A 260 20.93 -6.27 4.95
N SER A 261 21.68 -5.29 4.45
CA SER A 261 22.75 -5.49 3.44
C SER A 261 24.11 -5.42 4.09
N THR A 262 25.08 -6.14 3.52
CA THR A 262 26.42 -6.20 4.07
C THR A 262 27.49 -5.80 3.04
N VAL A 263 28.54 -5.15 3.52
CA VAL A 263 29.68 -4.73 2.75
C VAL A 263 30.94 -5.31 3.34
N GLY A 264 31.59 -6.19 2.59
CA GLY A 264 32.84 -6.85 3.00
C GLY A 264 34.06 -5.96 2.75
N MET A 265 34.81 -5.68 3.80
CA MET A 265 36.04 -4.90 3.76
C MET A 265 37.27 -5.77 3.86
N GLY A 266 38.14 -5.69 2.85
CA GLY A 266 39.41 -6.40 2.87
C GLY A 266 39.58 -7.53 1.86
N GLY A 267 40.76 -8.15 1.88
CA GLY A 267 41.13 -9.30 1.07
C GLY A 267 40.70 -10.62 1.69
N THR A 268 40.48 -11.62 0.83
CA THR A 268 40.23 -13.01 1.28
C THR A 268 41.51 -13.76 1.64
N GLU A 269 42.67 -13.20 1.30
CA GLU A 269 43.98 -13.74 1.69
C GLU A 269 44.39 -13.17 3.05
N PRO A 270 45.00 -14.01 3.94
CA PRO A 270 45.46 -13.53 5.24
C PRO A 270 46.47 -12.42 5.10
N THR A 271 46.16 -11.24 5.61
CA THR A 271 47.04 -10.06 5.55
C THR A 271 47.61 -9.77 6.93
N PRO A 272 48.94 -9.51 7.05
CA PRO A 272 49.52 -9.20 8.31
C PRO A 272 49.04 -7.85 8.84
N PHE A 273 48.72 -7.84 10.13
CA PHE A 273 48.17 -6.69 10.81
C PHE A 273 49.24 -5.65 11.13
N PRO A 274 49.11 -4.37 10.72
CA PRO A 274 50.10 -3.35 11.04
C PRO A 274 50.03 -2.93 12.51
N ASP A 275 51.21 -2.71 13.12
CA ASP A 275 51.31 -2.18 14.49
C ASP A 275 51.43 -0.65 14.43
N PHE A 276 50.48 0.03 15.09
CA PHE A 276 50.44 1.49 15.09
C PHE A 276 50.92 2.05 16.43
N VAL A 277 51.99 2.78 16.43
CA VAL A 277 52.50 3.53 17.58
C VAL A 277 52.44 5.02 17.28
N ASN A 278 51.68 5.78 18.04
CA ASN A 278 51.43 7.21 17.86
C ASN A 278 50.91 7.54 16.44
N GLY A 279 50.02 6.69 15.88
CA GLY A 279 49.41 6.89 14.56
C GLY A 279 50.33 6.56 13.37
N ARG A 280 51.51 5.99 13.58
CA ARG A 280 52.45 5.56 12.54
C ARG A 280 52.68 4.08 12.58
N VAL A 281 52.74 3.42 11.45
CA VAL A 281 53.09 2.00 11.32
C VAL A 281 54.55 1.80 11.74
N GLN A 282 54.80 1.05 12.81
CA GLN A 282 56.15 0.74 13.27
C GLN A 282 56.53 -0.75 13.10
N GLY A 283 55.68 -1.51 12.44
CA GLY A 283 55.98 -2.92 12.20
C GLY A 283 54.69 -3.74 12.05
N LEU A 284 54.78 -5.02 12.36
CA LEU A 284 53.61 -5.92 12.34
C LEU A 284 53.27 -6.30 13.78
N LYS A 285 51.95 -6.29 14.09
CA LYS A 285 51.42 -6.63 15.38
C LYS A 285 51.72 -8.09 15.68
N LYS A 286 52.19 -8.36 16.90
CA LYS A 286 52.47 -9.69 17.41
C LYS A 286 51.53 -10.04 18.52
N ASP A 287 51.17 -11.33 18.60
CA ASP A 287 50.43 -11.89 19.72
C ASP A 287 51.30 -12.08 20.97
N ALA A 288 50.73 -12.61 22.02
CA ALA A 288 51.44 -12.87 23.27
C ALA A 288 52.61 -13.88 23.12
N ASP A 289 52.58 -14.72 22.07
CA ASP A 289 53.61 -15.72 21.75
C ASP A 289 54.69 -15.15 20.76
N GLY A 290 54.57 -13.88 20.36
CA GLY A 290 55.49 -13.22 19.46
C GLY A 290 55.26 -13.54 17.98
N LYS A 291 54.17 -14.19 17.61
CA LYS A 291 53.79 -14.49 16.23
C LYS A 291 53.05 -13.28 15.62
N THR A 292 53.24 -13.08 14.33
CA THR A 292 52.52 -12.03 13.60
C THR A 292 51.02 -12.34 13.57
N VAL A 293 50.18 -11.33 13.90
CA VAL A 293 48.73 -11.41 13.79
C VAL A 293 48.32 -11.18 12.36
N PHE A 294 47.40 -12.00 11.85
CA PHE A 294 46.80 -11.85 10.50
C PHE A 294 45.29 -11.58 10.62
N THR A 295 44.78 -10.84 9.68
CA THR A 295 43.34 -10.60 9.49
C THR A 295 42.95 -10.95 8.06
N GLN A 296 41.73 -11.39 7.86
CA GLN A 296 41.15 -11.67 6.52
C GLN A 296 39.66 -11.40 6.50
N LEU A 297 39.13 -11.14 5.31
CA LEU A 297 37.69 -10.97 5.12
C LEU A 297 36.98 -12.32 5.29
N ASN A 298 35.98 -12.38 6.19
CA ASN A 298 35.06 -13.51 6.30
C ASN A 298 33.83 -13.30 5.40
N GLU A 299 34.07 -13.42 4.09
CA GLU A 299 33.04 -13.17 3.07
C GLU A 299 31.81 -14.09 3.23
N LYS A 300 32.02 -15.35 3.64
CA LYS A 300 30.95 -16.32 3.81
C LYS A 300 29.93 -15.88 4.87
N MET A 301 30.43 -15.37 5.98
CA MET A 301 29.58 -14.92 7.09
C MET A 301 28.77 -13.70 6.66
N LEU A 302 29.37 -12.69 6.04
CA LEU A 302 28.69 -11.49 5.58
C LEU A 302 27.63 -11.80 4.51
N LYS A 303 27.89 -12.76 3.60
CA LYS A 303 26.91 -13.25 2.63
C LYS A 303 25.71 -13.91 3.30
N ASN A 304 25.93 -14.69 4.36
CA ASN A 304 24.84 -15.30 5.12
C ASN A 304 23.99 -14.23 5.82
N VAL A 305 24.62 -13.24 6.44
CA VAL A 305 23.91 -12.13 7.11
C VAL A 305 23.05 -11.36 6.10
N ALA A 306 23.59 -11.02 4.93
CA ALA A 306 22.81 -10.35 3.87
C ALA A 306 21.66 -11.21 3.36
N SER A 307 21.89 -12.50 3.14
CA SER A 307 20.88 -13.45 2.66
C SER A 307 19.71 -13.61 3.63
N GLU A 308 19.99 -13.81 4.93
CA GLU A 308 18.95 -13.92 5.96
C GLU A 308 18.28 -12.57 6.24
N GLY A 309 18.99 -11.45 6.01
CA GLY A 309 18.49 -10.10 6.14
C GLY A 309 17.72 -9.57 4.92
N GLY A 310 17.49 -10.41 3.88
CA GLY A 310 16.75 -10.02 2.66
C GLY A 310 17.46 -8.98 1.81
N GLY A 311 18.73 -8.69 2.08
CA GLY A 311 19.53 -7.69 1.38
C GLY A 311 20.60 -8.27 0.46
N VAL A 312 21.54 -7.42 0.06
CA VAL A 312 22.65 -7.77 -0.85
C VAL A 312 23.99 -7.71 -0.15
N TYR A 313 24.91 -8.56 -0.58
CA TYR A 313 26.31 -8.49 -0.21
C TYR A 313 27.12 -7.83 -1.32
N THR A 314 27.94 -6.85 -0.95
CA THR A 314 28.91 -6.21 -1.87
C THR A 314 30.30 -6.24 -1.24
N ARG A 315 31.34 -6.44 -2.04
CA ARG A 315 32.72 -6.41 -1.58
C ARG A 315 33.39 -5.10 -1.95
N ALA A 316 34.19 -4.56 -1.06
CA ALA A 316 35.08 -3.44 -1.35
C ALA A 316 36.11 -3.83 -2.40
N ASP A 317 36.16 -3.09 -3.53
CA ASP A 317 37.19 -3.26 -4.55
C ASP A 317 38.17 -2.10 -4.45
N GLN A 318 39.40 -2.45 -4.13
CA GLN A 318 40.63 -1.64 -4.06
C GLN A 318 40.53 -0.27 -3.35
N THR A 319 39.74 0.72 -3.85
CA THR A 319 39.84 2.10 -3.37
C THR A 319 38.52 2.64 -2.78
N TYR A 320 37.41 2.07 -3.15
CA TYR A 320 36.08 2.45 -2.61
C TYR A 320 35.08 1.33 -2.84
N VAL A 321 33.96 1.40 -2.14
CA VAL A 321 32.81 0.49 -2.34
C VAL A 321 31.73 1.23 -3.10
N ASN A 322 31.17 0.59 -4.10
CA ASN A 322 30.00 1.11 -4.78
C ASN A 322 28.74 0.82 -3.96
N LEU A 323 28.40 1.71 -3.02
CA LEU A 323 27.18 1.61 -2.21
C LEU A 323 25.92 1.97 -3.00
N GLU A 324 26.05 2.51 -4.23
CA GLU A 324 24.91 2.81 -5.11
C GLU A 324 24.13 1.56 -5.48
N GLU A 325 24.82 0.42 -5.69
CA GLU A 325 24.17 -0.85 -5.98
C GLU A 325 23.34 -1.34 -4.76
N VAL A 326 23.87 -1.14 -3.55
CA VAL A 326 23.16 -1.47 -2.31
C VAL A 326 21.93 -0.58 -2.15
N LEU A 327 22.06 0.74 -2.37
CA LEU A 327 20.95 1.67 -2.34
C LEU A 327 19.90 1.37 -3.43
N ALA A 328 20.36 1.05 -4.64
CA ALA A 328 19.48 0.72 -5.76
C ALA A 328 18.65 -0.53 -5.45
N SER A 329 19.27 -1.57 -4.86
CA SER A 329 18.54 -2.79 -4.48
C SER A 329 17.51 -2.53 -3.40
N VAL A 330 17.83 -1.71 -2.40
CA VAL A 330 16.86 -1.33 -1.35
C VAL A 330 15.68 -0.54 -1.95
N ARG A 331 15.95 0.41 -2.86
CA ARG A 331 14.92 1.18 -3.57
C ARG A 331 14.10 0.34 -4.55
N GLU A 332 14.67 -0.70 -5.14
CA GLU A 332 13.94 -1.59 -6.06
C GLU A 332 12.96 -2.48 -5.30
N ILE A 333 13.34 -2.99 -4.14
CA ILE A 333 12.46 -3.73 -3.23
C ILE A 333 11.29 -2.83 -2.79
N GLU A 334 11.58 -1.58 -2.43
CA GLU A 334 10.58 -0.55 -2.10
C GLU A 334 9.56 -0.37 -3.24
N LYS A 335 10.03 -0.20 -4.48
CA LYS A 335 9.12 -0.04 -5.65
C LYS A 335 8.21 -1.24 -5.86
N ASN A 336 8.72 -2.44 -5.63
CA ASN A 336 7.96 -3.67 -5.81
C ASN A 336 6.91 -3.86 -4.69
N GLU A 337 7.25 -3.54 -3.45
CA GLU A 337 6.31 -3.56 -2.33
C GLU A 337 5.26 -2.44 -2.45
N MET A 338 5.66 -1.22 -2.76
CA MET A 338 4.74 -0.11 -3.03
C MET A 338 3.82 -0.40 -4.22
N SER A 339 4.30 -1.03 -5.28
CA SER A 339 3.44 -1.41 -6.40
C SER A 339 2.40 -2.45 -6.00
N SER A 340 2.73 -3.38 -5.10
CA SER A 340 1.77 -4.36 -4.57
C SER A 340 0.76 -3.73 -3.60
N LEU A 341 1.16 -2.74 -2.80
CA LEU A 341 0.30 -1.99 -1.88
C LEU A 341 -0.56 -0.94 -2.59
N LEU A 342 -0.06 -0.33 -3.67
CA LEU A 342 -0.82 0.64 -4.48
C LEU A 342 -2.02 0.02 -5.22
N TYR A 343 -2.05 -1.31 -5.38
CA TYR A 343 -3.20 -2.02 -5.97
C TYR A 343 -4.33 -2.29 -4.97
N THR A 344 -4.19 -1.97 -3.68
CA THR A 344 -5.16 -2.39 -2.66
C THR A 344 -6.07 -1.26 -2.13
N ASP A 345 -5.77 0.01 -2.38
CA ASP A 345 -6.58 1.11 -1.86
C ASP A 345 -7.52 1.70 -2.92
N PHE A 346 -8.61 0.99 -3.19
CA PHE A 346 -9.76 1.52 -3.90
C PHE A 346 -10.69 2.22 -2.90
N GLU A 347 -11.15 3.43 -3.24
CA GLU A 347 -12.19 4.10 -2.44
C GLU A 347 -13.56 3.53 -2.74
N ASP A 348 -14.26 3.11 -1.69
CA ASP A 348 -15.62 2.60 -1.75
C ASP A 348 -16.61 3.71 -2.09
N GLN A 349 -17.43 3.49 -3.12
CA GLN A 349 -18.43 4.46 -3.58
C GLN A 349 -19.88 4.00 -3.34
N TYR A 350 -20.09 2.92 -2.58
CA TYR A 350 -21.44 2.37 -2.34
C TYR A 350 -22.40 3.37 -1.69
N GLN A 351 -21.88 4.34 -0.92
CA GLN A 351 -22.66 5.31 -0.16
C GLN A 351 -23.57 6.16 -1.07
N TRP A 352 -23.07 6.58 -2.23
CA TRP A 352 -23.83 7.37 -3.19
C TRP A 352 -24.96 6.56 -3.82
N PHE A 353 -24.68 5.34 -4.21
CA PHE A 353 -25.66 4.44 -4.78
C PHE A 353 -26.72 4.06 -3.76
N LEU A 354 -26.34 3.78 -2.52
CA LEU A 354 -27.25 3.50 -1.42
C LEU A 354 -28.14 4.71 -1.09
N ALA A 355 -27.57 5.90 -1.01
CA ALA A 355 -28.32 7.14 -0.75
C ALA A 355 -29.38 7.39 -1.82
N ILE A 356 -29.02 7.27 -3.10
CA ILE A 356 -29.96 7.44 -4.22
C ILE A 356 -31.05 6.39 -4.13
N GLY A 357 -30.71 5.12 -3.90
CA GLY A 357 -31.68 4.02 -3.76
C GLY A 357 -32.69 4.29 -2.65
N LEU A 358 -32.24 4.69 -1.48
CA LEU A 358 -33.11 5.01 -0.34
C LEU A 358 -33.98 6.24 -0.62
N ILE A 359 -33.47 7.28 -1.21
CA ILE A 359 -34.26 8.47 -1.59
C ILE A 359 -35.37 8.08 -2.57
N LEU A 360 -35.08 7.26 -3.59
CA LEU A 360 -36.09 6.79 -4.53
C LEU A 360 -37.20 5.99 -3.84
N LEU A 361 -36.85 5.10 -2.92
CA LEU A 361 -37.84 4.33 -2.14
C LEU A 361 -38.65 5.22 -1.19
N CYS A 362 -38.01 6.22 -0.57
CA CYS A 362 -38.73 7.20 0.24
C CYS A 362 -39.77 7.96 -0.58
N ILE A 363 -39.40 8.45 -1.76
CA ILE A 363 -40.32 9.18 -2.65
C ILE A 363 -41.46 8.24 -3.10
N GLU A 364 -41.13 6.99 -3.43
CA GLU A 364 -42.12 5.98 -3.82
C GLU A 364 -43.16 5.75 -2.70
N PHE A 365 -42.72 5.65 -1.46
CA PHE A 365 -43.60 5.44 -0.29
C PHE A 365 -44.66 6.54 -0.16
N PHE A 366 -44.33 7.80 -0.41
CA PHE A 366 -45.24 8.93 -0.34
C PHE A 366 -46.08 9.11 -1.61
N LEU A 367 -45.77 8.43 -2.71
CA LEU A 367 -46.51 8.57 -3.96
C LEU A 367 -47.78 7.71 -3.94
N THR A 368 -48.94 8.36 -4.07
CA THR A 368 -50.23 7.68 -4.15
C THR A 368 -50.65 7.47 -5.61
N GLU A 369 -51.23 6.31 -5.93
CA GLU A 369 -51.73 5.97 -7.28
C GLU A 369 -53.01 6.70 -7.65
N LYS A 370 -53.67 7.33 -6.67
CA LYS A 370 -54.96 8.01 -6.87
C LYS A 370 -54.81 9.31 -7.65
N ARG A 371 -55.76 9.63 -8.52
CA ARG A 371 -55.88 10.95 -9.14
C ARG A 371 -56.11 12.01 -8.06
N SER A 372 -55.40 13.12 -8.17
CA SER A 372 -55.57 14.26 -7.25
C SER A 372 -56.99 14.83 -7.42
N GLY A 373 -57.77 14.97 -6.33
CA GLY A 373 -59.12 15.50 -6.37
C GLY A 373 -59.25 16.95 -6.78
N ILE A 374 -58.11 17.68 -6.86
CA ILE A 374 -58.06 19.08 -7.33
C ILE A 374 -58.34 19.18 -8.82
N VAL A 375 -57.86 18.20 -9.63
CA VAL A 375 -58.11 18.19 -11.10
C VAL A 375 -59.54 17.81 -11.41
N HIS A 376 -60.22 17.04 -10.55
CA HIS A 376 -61.61 16.70 -10.75
C HIS A 376 -62.54 17.89 -10.51
N ARG A 377 -62.27 18.76 -9.57
CA ARG A 377 -63.08 19.97 -9.28
C ARG A 377 -62.93 21.04 -10.35
N LEU A 378 -61.80 21.15 -11.06
CA LEU A 378 -61.61 22.10 -12.13
C LEU A 378 -62.34 21.70 -13.43
N GLN A 379 -62.52 20.41 -13.67
CA GLN A 379 -63.29 19.92 -14.83
C GLN A 379 -64.83 19.91 -14.63
N GLU A 380 -65.32 19.97 -13.38
CA GLU A 380 -66.73 20.17 -13.09
C GLU A 380 -67.17 21.63 -13.18
N TYR A 381 -66.25 22.56 -13.19
CA TYR A 381 -66.55 24.00 -13.33
C TYR A 381 -66.52 24.49 -14.79
N ASP A 382 -65.95 23.71 -15.72
CA ASP A 382 -65.86 24.08 -17.16
C ASP A 382 -66.89 23.31 -18.04
N GLY A 383 -67.85 22.59 -17.47
CA GLY A 383 -68.93 21.85 -18.12
C GLY A 383 -70.27 22.22 -17.56
#